data_35e95c7e0cacf89cbb806a5b2a2e27ee
#
_entry.id   35e95c7e0cacf89cbb806a5b2a2e27ee
#
_cell.length_a   1.000
_cell.length_b   1.000
_cell.length_c   1.000
_cell.angle_alpha   90.00
_cell.angle_beta   90.00
_cell.angle_gamma   90.00
#
_symmetry.space_group_name_H-M   'P 1'
#
loop_
_entity.id
_entity.type
_entity.pdbx_description
1 polymer ?
#
loop_
_entity_poly.entity_id
_entity_poly.type
_entity_poly.pdbx_seq_one_letter_code
_entity_poly.pdbx_strand_id
1 'polypeptide(L)'
;MLTLPGTGGKPAFIGNPVDWATPRYNDPEYTWSVNRMGHWLAMLQAWALTGDDRYPARVTAEMDHWIATQPCPADVPADPTDARAAFHQQSPWRLLEVGIRMYRSWWQVHRFLSGTRWLAGERYDRFADAVAQHAHVLSVYAPLIWPKYNHNHLMMEMLGLLYAALMLPDH
;
A
#
# COMPACT_ATOMS: atom_id res chain seq x y z
N MET A 1 -3.53 8.10 -16.11
CA MET A 1 -2.12 8.54 -16.17
C MET A 1 -1.78 9.29 -14.89
N LEU A 2 -0.59 9.11 -14.37
CA LEU A 2 -0.10 9.75 -13.14
C LEU A 2 1.20 10.48 -13.44
N THR A 3 1.42 11.61 -12.77
CA THR A 3 2.75 12.24 -12.74
C THR A 3 3.53 11.64 -11.59
N LEU A 4 4.62 10.94 -11.88
CA LEU A 4 5.42 10.20 -10.94
C LEU A 4 6.89 10.65 -11.01
N PRO A 5 7.68 10.42 -9.95
CA PRO A 5 9.13 10.62 -10.01
C PRO A 5 9.78 9.92 -11.21
N GLY A 6 10.83 10.46 -11.74
CA GLY A 6 11.50 9.94 -12.94
C GLY A 6 10.83 10.26 -14.29
N THR A 7 9.57 10.72 -14.29
CA THR A 7 8.84 11.01 -15.53
C THR A 7 9.14 12.40 -16.12
N GLY A 8 10.01 13.17 -15.47
CA GLY A 8 10.28 14.57 -15.86
C GLY A 8 9.05 15.49 -15.78
N GLY A 9 8.13 15.21 -14.87
CA GLY A 9 6.86 15.95 -14.69
C GLY A 9 5.78 15.61 -15.70
N LYS A 10 6.02 14.65 -16.60
CA LYS A 10 5.03 14.22 -17.60
C LYS A 10 4.12 13.12 -17.04
N PRO A 11 2.84 13.09 -17.41
CA PRO A 11 1.96 11.97 -17.04
C PRO A 11 2.48 10.65 -17.63
N ALA A 12 2.55 9.62 -16.77
CA ALA A 12 2.93 8.27 -17.17
C ALA A 12 1.73 7.32 -17.06
N PHE A 13 1.66 6.36 -17.97
CA PHE A 13 0.72 5.26 -17.89
C PHE A 13 1.32 4.16 -17.02
N ILE A 14 0.65 3.83 -15.91
CA ILE A 14 1.13 2.84 -14.93
C ILE A 14 0.75 1.39 -15.28
N GLY A 15 0.04 1.17 -16.36
CA GLY A 15 -0.45 -0.14 -16.80
C GLY A 15 -1.96 -0.35 -16.59
N ASN A 16 -2.49 -1.36 -17.26
CA ASN A 16 -3.82 -1.90 -17.04
C ASN A 16 -3.82 -3.39 -17.41
N PRO A 17 -3.62 -4.30 -16.43
CA PRO A 17 -3.44 -4.04 -15.00
C PRO A 17 -2.21 -3.20 -14.67
N VAL A 18 -2.17 -2.64 -13.44
CA VAL A 18 -1.03 -1.83 -12.98
C VAL A 18 0.21 -2.71 -12.83
N ASP A 19 1.34 -2.20 -13.27
CA ASP A 19 2.65 -2.82 -13.06
C ASP A 19 3.26 -2.29 -11.75
N TRP A 20 3.18 -3.10 -10.71
CA TRP A 20 3.59 -2.73 -9.35
C TRP A 20 5.07 -2.90 -9.06
N ALA A 21 5.76 -3.74 -9.83
CA ALA A 21 7.09 -4.22 -9.48
C ALA A 21 8.20 -3.75 -10.41
N THR A 22 7.92 -3.46 -11.68
CA THR A 22 8.96 -3.12 -12.65
C THR A 22 9.53 -1.73 -12.40
N PRO A 23 10.82 -1.60 -12.08
CA PRO A 23 11.47 -0.29 -11.99
C PRO A 23 11.47 0.39 -13.36
N ARG A 24 11.06 1.65 -13.41
CA ARG A 24 11.05 2.46 -14.63
C ARG A 24 11.84 3.74 -14.42
N TYR A 25 12.29 4.32 -15.52
CA TYR A 25 13.00 5.61 -15.56
C TYR A 25 14.30 5.63 -14.77
N ASN A 26 14.89 4.48 -14.45
CA ASN A 26 16.09 4.35 -13.61
C ASN A 26 15.98 5.12 -12.29
N ASP A 27 14.76 5.18 -11.73
CA ASP A 27 14.44 5.91 -10.51
C ASP A 27 13.58 5.01 -9.60
N PRO A 28 14.08 4.57 -8.44
CA PRO A 28 13.32 3.74 -7.50
C PRO A 28 12.08 4.44 -6.95
N GLU A 29 12.07 5.78 -6.88
CA GLU A 29 10.91 6.56 -6.45
C GLU A 29 9.68 6.33 -7.34
N TYR A 30 9.88 5.94 -8.60
CA TYR A 30 8.76 5.56 -9.47
C TYR A 30 7.99 4.38 -8.87
N THR A 31 8.68 3.27 -8.61
CA THR A 31 8.07 2.04 -8.05
C THR A 31 7.47 2.30 -6.67
N TRP A 32 8.18 3.05 -5.82
CA TRP A 32 7.67 3.43 -4.51
C TRP A 32 6.37 4.24 -4.61
N SER A 33 6.33 5.23 -5.48
CA SER A 33 5.15 6.09 -5.65
C SER A 33 3.96 5.33 -6.22
N VAL A 34 4.17 4.37 -7.12
CA VAL A 34 3.10 3.48 -7.61
C VAL A 34 2.54 2.66 -6.45
N ASN A 35 3.39 2.07 -5.61
CA ASN A 35 2.99 1.25 -4.46
C ASN A 35 2.42 2.05 -3.27
N ARG A 36 2.54 3.37 -3.26
CA ARG A 36 1.80 4.26 -2.33
C ARG A 36 0.35 4.46 -2.73
N MET A 37 -0.02 4.14 -3.97
CA MET A 37 -1.40 4.16 -4.49
C MET A 37 -2.13 5.51 -4.25
N GLY A 38 -1.39 6.61 -4.26
CA GLY A 38 -1.94 7.93 -3.90
C GLY A 38 -3.10 8.42 -4.78
N HIS A 39 -3.22 7.88 -5.98
CA HIS A 39 -4.31 8.17 -6.92
C HIS A 39 -5.67 7.60 -6.49
N TRP A 40 -5.70 6.60 -5.60
CA TRP A 40 -6.96 6.04 -5.11
C TRP A 40 -7.79 7.07 -4.36
N LEU A 41 -7.16 7.93 -3.55
CA LEU A 41 -7.86 8.99 -2.84
C LEU A 41 -8.62 9.91 -3.81
N ALA A 42 -7.95 10.37 -4.88
CA ALA A 42 -8.59 11.23 -5.87
C ALA A 42 -9.78 10.56 -6.56
N MET A 43 -9.66 9.26 -6.88
CA MET A 43 -10.76 8.49 -7.47
C MET A 43 -11.93 8.32 -6.49
N LEU A 44 -11.66 8.01 -5.22
CA LEU A 44 -12.69 7.85 -4.20
C LEU A 44 -13.40 9.18 -3.89
N GLN A 45 -12.67 10.29 -3.88
CA GLN A 45 -13.25 11.63 -3.75
C GLN A 45 -14.13 11.97 -4.98
N ALA A 46 -13.68 11.66 -6.19
CA ALA A 46 -14.46 11.84 -7.40
C ALA A 46 -15.76 11.03 -7.37
N TRP A 47 -15.69 9.78 -6.89
CA TRP A 47 -16.89 8.97 -6.69
C TRP A 47 -17.85 9.61 -5.69
N ALA A 48 -17.38 10.05 -4.54
CA ALA A 48 -18.22 10.70 -3.54
C ALA A 48 -18.92 11.96 -4.04
N LEU A 49 -18.29 12.67 -4.98
CA LEU A 49 -18.86 13.90 -5.58
C LEU A 49 -19.80 13.63 -6.75
N THR A 50 -19.57 12.56 -7.52
CA THR A 50 -20.25 12.34 -8.81
C THR A 50 -21.18 11.13 -8.81
N GLY A 51 -21.00 10.20 -7.88
CA GLY A 51 -21.69 8.90 -7.90
C GLY A 51 -21.23 7.97 -9.04
N ASP A 52 -20.14 8.30 -9.74
CA ASP A 52 -19.69 7.52 -10.89
C ASP A 52 -18.95 6.25 -10.44
N ASP A 53 -19.60 5.13 -10.58
CA ASP A 53 -19.14 3.81 -10.16
C ASP A 53 -17.85 3.32 -10.85
N ARG A 54 -17.41 3.94 -11.94
CA ARG A 54 -16.14 3.62 -12.58
C ARG A 54 -14.94 3.84 -11.65
N TYR A 55 -15.04 4.80 -10.73
CA TYR A 55 -13.97 5.10 -9.78
C TYR A 55 -13.76 3.99 -8.73
N PRO A 56 -14.78 3.61 -7.93
CA PRO A 56 -14.59 2.54 -6.96
C PRO A 56 -14.34 1.18 -7.63
N ALA A 57 -14.94 0.93 -8.80
CA ALA A 57 -14.64 -0.27 -9.59
C ALA A 57 -13.15 -0.36 -9.95
N ARG A 58 -12.54 0.76 -10.36
CA ARG A 58 -11.10 0.80 -10.69
C ARG A 58 -10.25 0.62 -9.44
N VAL A 59 -10.57 1.31 -8.34
CA VAL A 59 -9.82 1.20 -7.08
C VAL A 59 -9.83 -0.23 -6.56
N THR A 60 -11.01 -0.87 -6.51
CA THR A 60 -11.12 -2.24 -6.01
C THR A 60 -10.46 -3.26 -6.94
N ALA A 61 -10.51 -3.06 -8.25
CA ALA A 61 -9.80 -3.90 -9.21
C ALA A 61 -8.27 -3.80 -9.06
N GLU A 62 -7.74 -2.60 -8.83
CA GLU A 62 -6.31 -2.39 -8.57
C GLU A 62 -5.89 -3.01 -7.22
N MET A 63 -6.71 -2.85 -6.19
CA MET A 63 -6.49 -3.45 -4.88
C MET A 63 -6.47 -4.98 -4.97
N ASP A 64 -7.48 -5.60 -5.58
CA ASP A 64 -7.55 -7.04 -5.78
C ASP A 64 -6.34 -7.56 -6.59
N HIS A 65 -5.94 -6.84 -7.63
CA HIS A 65 -4.77 -7.18 -8.43
C HIS A 65 -3.46 -7.08 -7.62
N TRP A 66 -3.32 -6.02 -6.80
CA TRP A 66 -2.14 -5.86 -5.95
C TRP A 66 -2.03 -7.01 -4.94
N ILE A 67 -3.13 -7.33 -4.23
CA ILE A 67 -3.18 -8.45 -3.28
C ILE A 67 -2.78 -9.77 -3.96
N ALA A 68 -3.29 -10.02 -5.15
CA ALA A 68 -3.03 -11.27 -5.87
C ALA A 68 -1.61 -11.39 -6.43
N THR A 69 -0.96 -10.27 -6.78
CA THR A 69 0.33 -10.29 -7.50
C THR A 69 1.52 -9.86 -6.64
N GLN A 70 1.27 -9.29 -5.47
CA GLN A 70 2.31 -8.82 -4.55
C GLN A 70 2.17 -9.52 -3.19
N PRO A 71 2.43 -10.84 -3.11
CA PRO A 71 2.29 -11.58 -1.86
C PRO A 71 3.22 -11.03 -0.79
N CYS A 72 2.77 -11.09 0.47
CA CYS A 72 3.62 -10.78 1.60
C CYS A 72 4.83 -11.70 1.61
N PRO A 73 6.06 -11.19 1.81
CA PRO A 73 7.23 -12.04 1.92
C PRO A 73 7.03 -13.11 3.00
N ALA A 74 7.15 -14.37 2.61
CA ALA A 74 7.20 -15.50 3.54
C ALA A 74 8.65 -15.74 3.97
N ASP A 75 8.84 -16.44 5.07
CA ASP A 75 10.15 -16.91 5.55
C ASP A 75 11.20 -15.78 5.69
N VAL A 76 10.77 -14.62 6.16
CA VAL A 76 11.69 -13.52 6.44
C VAL A 76 12.58 -13.88 7.63
N PRO A 77 13.90 -13.82 7.47
CA PRO A 77 14.82 -14.16 8.56
C PRO A 77 14.58 -13.30 9.80
N ALA A 78 14.78 -13.88 10.98
CA ALA A 78 14.68 -13.16 12.24
C ALA A 78 15.84 -12.16 12.45
N ASP A 79 16.98 -12.35 11.78
CA ASP A 79 18.08 -11.40 11.84
C ASP A 79 17.72 -10.11 11.09
N PRO A 80 17.84 -8.93 11.72
CA PRO A 80 17.48 -7.66 11.08
C PRO A 80 18.28 -7.35 9.80
N THR A 81 19.51 -7.83 9.70
CA THR A 81 20.36 -7.62 8.52
C THR A 81 19.82 -8.42 7.33
N ASP A 82 19.46 -9.66 7.57
CA ASP A 82 18.91 -10.55 6.55
C ASP A 82 17.47 -10.16 6.22
N ALA A 83 16.68 -9.73 7.22
CA ALA A 83 15.32 -9.23 7.02
C ALA A 83 15.26 -8.04 6.06
N ARG A 84 16.30 -7.18 6.03
CA ARG A 84 16.41 -6.08 5.06
C ARG A 84 16.39 -6.56 3.61
N ALA A 85 16.85 -7.75 3.33
CA ALA A 85 16.85 -8.30 1.97
C ALA A 85 15.43 -8.52 1.44
N ALA A 86 14.48 -8.94 2.28
CA ALA A 86 13.08 -9.11 1.90
C ALA A 86 12.35 -7.77 1.69
N PHE A 87 12.80 -6.72 2.40
CA PHE A 87 12.20 -5.37 2.38
C PHE A 87 13.11 -4.35 1.68
N HIS A 88 13.90 -4.78 0.70
CA HIS A 88 14.86 -3.93 -0.01
C HIS A 88 14.17 -2.82 -0.82
N GLN A 89 14.97 -1.89 -1.30
CA GLN A 89 14.48 -0.66 -1.93
C GLN A 89 13.54 -0.86 -3.13
N GLN A 90 13.63 -1.96 -3.85
CA GLN A 90 12.77 -2.23 -5.02
C GLN A 90 11.59 -3.13 -4.70
N SER A 91 11.48 -3.62 -3.46
CA SER A 91 10.35 -4.45 -3.05
C SER A 91 9.06 -3.64 -2.93
N PRO A 92 7.93 -4.13 -3.44
CA PRO A 92 6.60 -3.58 -3.12
C PRO A 92 6.31 -3.59 -1.60
N TRP A 93 7.02 -4.43 -0.85
CA TRP A 93 6.94 -4.56 0.61
C TRP A 93 8.02 -3.78 1.37
N ARG A 94 8.72 -2.85 0.73
CA ARG A 94 9.62 -1.94 1.45
C ARG A 94 8.86 -1.27 2.60
N LEU A 95 9.40 -1.34 3.83
CA LEU A 95 8.65 -1.01 5.05
C LEU A 95 8.06 0.41 5.03
N LEU A 96 8.84 1.40 4.57
CA LEU A 96 8.34 2.78 4.44
C LEU A 96 7.10 2.85 3.54
N GLU A 97 7.10 2.11 2.43
CA GLU A 97 5.96 2.10 1.49
C GLU A 97 4.75 1.36 2.10
N VAL A 98 5.02 0.29 2.85
CA VAL A 98 3.99 -0.40 3.63
C VAL A 98 3.31 0.56 4.60
N GLY A 99 4.08 1.32 5.38
CA GLY A 99 3.55 2.33 6.29
C GLY A 99 2.75 3.41 5.55
N ILE A 100 3.34 4.02 4.53
CA ILE A 100 2.71 5.13 3.79
C ILE A 100 1.39 4.70 3.15
N ARG A 101 1.34 3.54 2.46
CA ARG A 101 0.10 3.12 1.80
C ARG A 101 -1.02 2.79 2.78
N MET A 102 -0.71 2.29 4.00
CA MET A 102 -1.72 2.01 5.02
C MET A 102 -2.49 3.27 5.42
N TYR A 103 -1.81 4.32 5.88
CA TYR A 103 -2.52 5.52 6.33
C TYR A 103 -3.04 6.38 5.17
N ARG A 104 -2.39 6.34 4.00
CA ARG A 104 -2.70 7.26 2.89
C ARG A 104 -3.74 6.70 1.94
N SER A 105 -3.72 5.41 1.62
CA SER A 105 -4.51 4.84 0.54
C SER A 105 -5.46 3.72 1.01
N TRP A 106 -4.98 2.75 1.76
CA TRP A 106 -5.82 1.66 2.27
C TRP A 106 -6.85 2.15 3.28
N TRP A 107 -6.46 3.10 4.15
CA TRP A 107 -7.40 3.80 5.01
C TRP A 107 -8.52 4.49 4.23
N GLN A 108 -8.22 5.07 3.07
CA GLN A 108 -9.24 5.70 2.24
C GLN A 108 -10.18 4.66 1.60
N VAL A 109 -9.67 3.52 1.18
CA VAL A 109 -10.52 2.40 0.74
C VAL A 109 -11.47 2.00 1.86
N HIS A 110 -10.96 1.75 3.05
CA HIS A 110 -11.79 1.45 4.22
C HIS A 110 -12.82 2.56 4.47
N ARG A 111 -12.39 3.80 4.59
CA ARG A 111 -13.23 4.95 4.93
C ARG A 111 -14.38 5.19 3.94
N PHE A 112 -14.10 5.07 2.64
CA PHE A 112 -15.09 5.36 1.60
C PHE A 112 -15.94 4.16 1.22
N LEU A 113 -15.41 2.94 1.32
CA LEU A 113 -16.05 1.76 0.74
C LEU A 113 -16.60 0.78 1.79
N SER A 114 -16.24 0.88 3.08
CA SER A 114 -16.83 0.02 4.12
C SER A 114 -18.34 0.18 4.18
N GLY A 115 -19.04 -0.95 4.28
CA GLY A 115 -20.51 -0.99 4.27
C GLY A 115 -21.14 -0.79 2.89
N THR A 116 -20.34 -0.65 1.83
CA THR A 116 -20.85 -0.59 0.45
C THR A 116 -20.63 -1.93 -0.27
N ARG A 117 -21.29 -2.11 -1.40
CA ARG A 117 -21.10 -3.29 -2.28
C ARG A 117 -19.66 -3.44 -2.79
N TRP A 118 -18.88 -2.36 -2.77
CA TRP A 118 -17.52 -2.32 -3.31
C TRP A 118 -16.49 -2.97 -2.38
N LEU A 119 -16.79 -3.01 -1.07
CA LEU A 119 -15.94 -3.65 -0.06
C LEU A 119 -16.82 -4.50 0.86
N ALA A 120 -17.33 -5.62 0.33
CA ALA A 120 -18.21 -6.56 1.04
C ALA A 120 -17.88 -8.01 0.68
N GLY A 121 -18.31 -8.94 1.53
CA GLY A 121 -18.11 -10.39 1.36
C GLY A 121 -16.63 -10.73 1.21
N GLU A 122 -16.32 -11.69 0.35
CA GLU A 122 -14.94 -12.17 0.13
C GLU A 122 -13.92 -11.07 -0.20
N ARG A 123 -14.34 -9.95 -0.81
CA ARG A 123 -13.42 -8.83 -1.05
C ARG A 123 -13.04 -8.13 0.25
N TYR A 124 -13.99 -7.98 1.18
CA TYR A 124 -13.68 -7.46 2.51
C TYR A 124 -12.73 -8.40 3.25
N ASP A 125 -12.95 -9.71 3.18
CA ASP A 125 -12.10 -10.70 3.83
C ASP A 125 -10.67 -10.62 3.30
N ARG A 126 -10.49 -10.58 1.97
CA ARG A 126 -9.15 -10.39 1.37
C ARG A 126 -8.52 -9.04 1.74
N PHE A 127 -9.31 -7.99 1.82
CA PHE A 127 -8.81 -6.69 2.29
C PHE A 127 -8.35 -6.77 3.75
N ALA A 128 -9.14 -7.36 4.63
CA ALA A 128 -8.82 -7.53 6.04
C ALA A 128 -7.55 -8.37 6.23
N ASP A 129 -7.44 -9.50 5.54
CA ASP A 129 -6.23 -10.34 5.55
C ASP A 129 -4.99 -9.56 5.09
N ALA A 130 -5.11 -8.78 4.04
CA ALA A 130 -4.00 -7.96 3.55
C ALA A 130 -3.62 -6.86 4.56
N VAL A 131 -4.59 -6.20 5.19
CA VAL A 131 -4.32 -5.22 6.27
C VAL A 131 -3.62 -5.90 7.45
N ALA A 132 -4.06 -7.10 7.85
CA ALA A 132 -3.42 -7.86 8.92
C ALA A 132 -1.97 -8.24 8.57
N GLN A 133 -1.69 -8.63 7.32
CA GLN A 133 -0.32 -8.89 6.85
C GLN A 133 0.55 -7.63 6.91
N HIS A 134 0.04 -6.48 6.50
CA HIS A 134 0.76 -5.20 6.62
C HIS A 134 1.04 -4.85 8.09
N ALA A 135 0.05 -5.02 8.96
CA ALA A 135 0.22 -4.79 10.40
C ALA A 135 1.29 -5.71 11.00
N HIS A 136 1.26 -7.00 10.66
CA HIS A 136 2.27 -7.96 11.07
C HIS A 136 3.67 -7.53 10.64
N VAL A 137 3.86 -7.23 9.37
CA VAL A 137 5.16 -6.78 8.83
C VAL A 137 5.67 -5.54 9.56
N LEU A 138 4.81 -4.54 9.77
CA LEU A 138 5.19 -3.30 10.45
C LEU A 138 5.50 -3.53 11.93
N SER A 139 4.70 -4.32 12.64
CA SER A 139 4.89 -4.56 14.07
C SER A 139 6.15 -5.37 14.40
N VAL A 140 6.49 -6.33 13.54
CA VAL A 140 7.63 -7.23 13.77
C VAL A 140 8.92 -6.65 13.22
N TYR A 141 8.92 -6.21 11.96
CA TYR A 141 10.18 -5.90 11.26
C TYR A 141 10.60 -4.43 11.33
N ALA A 142 9.68 -3.49 11.44
CA ALA A 142 10.06 -2.08 11.55
C ALA A 142 10.90 -1.79 12.79
N PRO A 143 10.57 -2.26 14.00
CA PRO A 143 11.40 -2.10 15.19
C PRO A 143 12.77 -2.78 15.10
N LEU A 144 12.86 -3.90 14.40
CA LEU A 144 14.11 -4.64 14.22
C LEU A 144 15.08 -3.93 13.27
N ILE A 145 14.54 -3.44 12.14
CA ILE A 145 15.34 -2.77 11.09
C ILE A 145 15.70 -1.33 11.51
N TRP A 146 14.79 -0.66 12.20
CA TRP A 146 14.93 0.72 12.66
C TRP A 146 14.76 0.82 14.18
N PRO A 147 15.68 0.30 14.97
CA PRO A 147 15.52 0.27 16.43
C PRO A 147 15.58 1.66 17.09
N LYS A 148 15.97 2.69 16.33
CA LYS A 148 16.04 4.07 16.82
C LYS A 148 14.71 4.78 16.55
N TYR A 149 14.01 5.15 17.60
CA TYR A 149 12.71 5.83 17.55
C TYR A 149 12.70 7.22 16.90
N ASN A 150 13.87 7.85 16.71
CA ASN A 150 13.99 9.13 16.04
C ASN A 150 14.19 9.07 14.53
N HIS A 151 14.04 7.89 13.93
CA HIS A 151 14.17 7.72 12.49
C HIS A 151 12.84 8.02 11.80
N ASN A 152 12.85 8.89 10.78
CA ASN A 152 11.63 9.31 10.08
C ASN A 152 10.88 8.15 9.38
N HIS A 153 11.60 7.13 8.90
CA HIS A 153 10.96 5.95 8.32
C HIS A 153 10.15 5.21 9.39
N LEU A 154 10.74 4.93 10.55
CA LEU A 154 10.01 4.28 11.64
C LEU A 154 8.76 5.04 12.03
N MET A 155 8.80 6.37 12.05
CA MET A 155 7.60 7.18 12.34
C MET A 155 6.48 6.93 11.32
N MET A 156 6.78 6.88 10.04
CA MET A 156 5.78 6.62 8.99
C MET A 156 5.27 5.18 9.03
N GLU A 157 6.14 4.24 9.37
CA GLU A 157 5.82 2.82 9.52
C GLU A 157 4.88 2.61 10.73
N MET A 158 5.18 3.25 11.87
CA MET A 158 4.30 3.20 13.05
C MET A 158 2.97 3.91 12.84
N LEU A 159 2.95 5.00 12.06
CA LEU A 159 1.71 5.63 11.64
C LEU A 159 0.86 4.66 10.78
N GLY A 160 1.49 3.95 9.86
CA GLY A 160 0.82 2.91 9.07
C GLY A 160 0.23 1.80 9.94
N LEU A 161 0.97 1.34 10.95
CA LEU A 161 0.49 0.35 11.91
C LEU A 161 -0.72 0.85 12.70
N LEU A 162 -0.70 2.11 13.16
CA LEU A 162 -1.85 2.73 13.83
C LEU A 162 -3.10 2.71 12.94
N TYR A 163 -2.97 3.07 11.68
CA TYR A 163 -4.12 3.05 10.76
C TYR A 163 -4.58 1.63 10.42
N ALA A 164 -3.69 0.65 10.36
CA ALA A 164 -4.08 -0.75 10.23
C ALA A 164 -4.93 -1.21 11.44
N ALA A 165 -4.52 -0.86 12.65
CA ALA A 165 -5.30 -1.15 13.87
C ALA A 165 -6.68 -0.45 13.89
N LEU A 166 -6.78 0.76 13.33
CA LEU A 166 -8.07 1.46 13.22
C LEU A 166 -9.02 0.82 12.18
N MET A 167 -8.47 0.12 11.18
CA MET A 167 -9.28 -0.59 10.18
C MET A 167 -9.76 -1.95 10.69
N LEU A 168 -9.05 -2.57 11.60
CA LEU A 168 -9.34 -3.90 12.16
C LEU A 168 -9.27 -3.86 13.70
N PRO A 169 -10.22 -3.19 14.38
CA PRO A 169 -10.13 -2.98 15.82
C PRO A 169 -10.25 -4.27 16.66
N ASP A 170 -10.79 -5.33 16.08
CA ASP A 170 -11.02 -6.62 16.75
C ASP A 170 -9.90 -7.67 16.49
N HIS A 171 -8.78 -7.27 15.89
CA HIS A 171 -7.63 -8.15 15.56
C HIS A 171 -6.38 -7.84 16.38
#